data_1097806d552b9333609a72aebca9ebbd
#
_entry.id   1097806d552b9333609a72aebca9ebbd
#
_cell.length_a   1.000
_cell.length_b   1.000
_cell.length_c   1.000
_cell.angle_alpha   90.00
_cell.angle_beta   90.00
_cell.angle_gamma   90.00
#
_symmetry.space_group_name_H-M   'P 1'
#
loop_
_entity.id
_entity.type
_entity.pdbx_description
1 polymer ?
#
loop_
_entity_poly.entity_id
_entity_poly.type
_entity_poly.pdbx_seq_one_letter_code
_entity_poly.pdbx_strand_id
1 'polypeptide(L)'
;MTNNIDTFNLKYYTGVGSRDTPVLHLVVMALLARELKEKYILRSGEAAGADYAFSYGSEGEGELFLPWKGFRKSPSNYYLDNMSKEMVSQAREICMHPDVTPWLSNMKPPAQALHTRNVFQVLGPELKVEDKSDFVVCYTKNGETTKEECTNDTGGTATAIKVANLYSVRVYNIGRKDHFDRIMKMVSKNPRFYNDAREIMW
;
A
#
# COMPACT_ATOMS: atom_id res chain seq x y z
N MET A 1 -18.34 26.70 26.99
CA MET A 1 -18.83 25.81 25.93
C MET A 1 -17.60 25.23 25.24
N THR A 2 -17.17 24.07 25.67
CA THR A 2 -16.03 23.36 25.09
C THR A 2 -16.51 22.67 23.83
N ASN A 3 -16.06 23.17 22.68
CA ASN A 3 -16.26 22.49 21.41
C ASN A 3 -15.55 21.13 21.48
N ASN A 4 -16.31 20.06 21.63
CA ASN A 4 -15.86 18.72 21.30
C ASN A 4 -15.53 18.72 19.80
N ILE A 5 -14.26 18.82 19.47
CA ILE A 5 -13.77 18.43 18.16
C ILE A 5 -13.92 16.90 18.18
N ASP A 6 -14.96 16.40 17.48
CA ASP A 6 -15.04 14.97 17.17
C ASP A 6 -13.71 14.60 16.50
N THR A 7 -12.91 13.82 17.19
CA THR A 7 -11.74 13.17 16.61
C THR A 7 -12.29 12.23 15.54
N PHE A 8 -12.33 12.71 14.29
CA PHE A 8 -12.59 11.86 13.15
C PHE A 8 -11.61 10.70 13.24
N ASN A 9 -12.12 9.50 13.46
CA ASN A 9 -11.32 8.30 13.49
C ASN A 9 -10.86 8.06 12.05
N LEU A 10 -9.69 8.64 11.70
CA LEU A 10 -9.11 8.54 10.38
C LEU A 10 -8.91 7.07 10.04
N LYS A 11 -9.43 6.65 8.90
CA LYS A 11 -9.30 5.29 8.40
C LYS A 11 -8.23 5.25 7.32
N TYR A 12 -7.42 4.21 7.35
CA TYR A 12 -6.34 4.04 6.40
C TYR A 12 -6.50 2.74 5.62
N TYR A 13 -6.06 2.74 4.37
CA TYR A 13 -5.87 1.52 3.61
C TYR A 13 -4.51 1.55 2.92
N THR A 14 -3.94 0.37 2.70
CA THR A 14 -2.67 0.23 1.97
C THR A 14 -2.96 -0.15 0.52
N GLY A 15 -2.40 0.61 -0.43
CA GLY A 15 -2.42 0.31 -1.85
C GLY A 15 -1.01 0.00 -2.35
N VAL A 16 -0.72 -1.26 -2.71
CA VAL A 16 0.62 -1.70 -3.12
C VAL A 16 0.54 -2.77 -4.21
N GLY A 17 1.68 -3.16 -4.79
CA GLY A 17 1.71 -4.32 -5.67
C GLY A 17 2.89 -4.36 -6.63
N SER A 18 2.80 -5.26 -7.59
CA SER A 18 3.85 -5.49 -8.57
C SER A 18 4.04 -4.29 -9.50
N ARG A 19 5.30 -4.09 -9.94
CA ARG A 19 5.64 -3.17 -11.03
C ARG A 19 5.06 -3.62 -12.36
N ASP A 20 4.92 -4.94 -12.53
CA ASP A 20 4.43 -5.59 -13.75
C ASP A 20 2.92 -5.88 -13.69
N THR A 21 2.17 -5.07 -12.93
CA THR A 21 0.72 -5.19 -12.84
C THR A 21 0.09 -4.92 -14.21
N PRO A 22 -0.79 -5.81 -14.72
CA PRO A 22 -1.45 -5.61 -16.03
C PRO A 22 -2.30 -4.34 -16.05
N VAL A 23 -2.39 -3.70 -17.22
CA VAL A 23 -3.07 -2.39 -17.40
C VAL A 23 -4.50 -2.39 -16.85
N LEU A 24 -5.29 -3.44 -17.10
CA LEU A 24 -6.64 -3.55 -16.57
C LEU A 24 -6.68 -3.44 -15.04
N HIS A 25 -5.75 -4.10 -14.35
CA HIS A 25 -5.67 -4.05 -12.89
C HIS A 25 -5.20 -2.68 -12.40
N LEU A 26 -4.28 -1.99 -13.13
CA LEU A 26 -3.87 -0.62 -12.81
C LEU A 26 -5.06 0.35 -12.89
N VAL A 27 -5.88 0.24 -13.93
CA VAL A 27 -7.10 1.04 -14.07
C VAL A 27 -8.07 0.80 -12.91
N VAL A 28 -8.28 -0.47 -12.55
CA VAL A 28 -9.15 -0.83 -11.41
C VAL A 28 -8.62 -0.31 -10.10
N MET A 29 -7.29 -0.34 -9.88
CA MET A 29 -6.66 0.25 -8.68
C MET A 29 -6.86 1.76 -8.60
N ALA A 30 -6.69 2.47 -9.71
CA ALA A 30 -6.90 3.92 -9.74
C ALA A 30 -8.37 4.28 -9.51
N LEU A 31 -9.31 3.55 -10.11
CA LEU A 31 -10.75 3.73 -9.87
C LEU A 31 -11.12 3.45 -8.40
N LEU A 32 -10.55 2.39 -7.82
CA LEU A 32 -10.76 2.07 -6.41
C LEU A 32 -10.22 3.17 -5.49
N ALA A 33 -9.02 3.67 -5.77
CA ALA A 33 -8.43 4.75 -4.97
C ALA A 33 -9.28 6.02 -5.04
N ARG A 34 -9.80 6.37 -6.22
CA ARG A 34 -10.73 7.50 -6.41
C ARG A 34 -12.04 7.32 -5.64
N GLU A 35 -12.55 6.11 -5.56
CA GLU A 35 -13.76 5.78 -4.79
C GLU A 35 -13.52 5.82 -3.27
N LEU A 36 -12.33 5.40 -2.83
CA LEU A 36 -12.00 5.31 -1.40
C LEU A 36 -11.61 6.64 -0.77
N LYS A 37 -11.11 7.62 -1.54
CA LYS A 37 -10.54 8.87 -1.00
C LYS A 37 -11.50 9.69 -0.10
N GLU A 38 -12.80 9.52 -0.26
CA GLU A 38 -13.81 10.19 0.58
C GLU A 38 -13.91 9.59 2.01
N LYS A 39 -13.38 8.38 2.22
CA LYS A 39 -13.56 7.63 3.47
C LYS A 39 -12.27 7.11 4.07
N TYR A 40 -11.23 7.03 3.27
CA TYR A 40 -9.95 6.42 3.65
C TYR A 40 -8.79 7.26 3.16
N ILE A 41 -7.75 7.31 3.96
CA ILE A 41 -6.45 7.86 3.56
C ILE A 41 -5.62 6.72 2.97
N LEU A 42 -5.10 6.93 1.77
CA LEU A 42 -4.19 5.99 1.10
C LEU A 42 -2.84 5.96 1.83
N ARG A 43 -2.29 4.76 2.00
CA ARG A 43 -0.88 4.50 2.29
C ARG A 43 -0.26 3.73 1.14
N SER A 44 0.75 4.31 0.50
CA SER A 44 1.40 3.71 -0.67
C SER A 44 2.89 4.09 -0.74
N GLY A 45 3.59 3.69 -1.80
CA GLY A 45 5.05 3.83 -1.87
C GLY A 45 5.59 4.41 -3.17
N GLU A 46 4.74 4.91 -4.06
CA GLU A 46 5.14 5.57 -5.31
C GLU A 46 5.99 4.69 -6.27
N ALA A 47 6.09 3.38 -6.05
CA ALA A 47 6.76 2.50 -7.02
C ALA A 47 5.98 2.46 -8.35
N ALA A 48 6.67 2.21 -9.45
CA ALA A 48 6.00 2.01 -10.74
C ALA A 48 4.97 0.87 -10.65
N GLY A 49 3.94 0.92 -11.48
CA GLY A 49 2.87 -0.07 -11.49
C GLY A 49 1.81 0.20 -10.43
N ALA A 50 1.53 -0.77 -9.57
CA ALA A 50 0.41 -0.74 -8.64
C ALA A 50 0.43 0.48 -7.68
N ASP A 51 1.56 0.74 -7.00
CA ASP A 51 1.66 1.85 -6.05
C ASP A 51 1.30 3.18 -6.74
N TYR A 52 1.86 3.42 -7.94
CA TYR A 52 1.58 4.63 -8.72
C TYR A 52 0.11 4.72 -9.17
N ALA A 53 -0.51 3.59 -9.52
CA ALA A 53 -1.93 3.58 -9.90
C ALA A 53 -2.83 4.00 -8.73
N PHE A 54 -2.55 3.55 -7.51
CA PHE A 54 -3.25 4.00 -6.31
C PHE A 54 -3.03 5.50 -6.05
N SER A 55 -1.79 5.98 -6.11
CA SER A 55 -1.46 7.39 -5.93
C SER A 55 -2.13 8.28 -6.99
N TYR A 56 -2.14 7.85 -8.25
CA TYR A 56 -2.84 8.56 -9.33
C TYR A 56 -4.35 8.66 -9.07
N GLY A 57 -4.98 7.55 -8.67
CA GLY A 57 -6.41 7.52 -8.37
C GLY A 57 -6.81 8.37 -7.15
N SER A 58 -5.94 8.47 -6.14
CA SER A 58 -6.11 9.36 -4.99
C SER A 58 -5.71 10.81 -5.26
N GLU A 59 -5.35 11.15 -6.51
CA GLU A 59 -4.90 12.51 -6.92
C GLU A 59 -3.63 12.97 -6.17
N GLY A 60 -2.78 12.00 -5.78
CA GLY A 60 -1.57 12.25 -5.01
C GLY A 60 -1.81 12.50 -3.52
N GLU A 61 -3.05 12.40 -3.06
CA GLU A 61 -3.40 12.51 -1.64
C GLU A 61 -3.10 11.19 -0.90
N GLY A 62 -2.59 11.31 0.33
CA GLY A 62 -2.30 10.18 1.19
C GLY A 62 -0.92 10.23 1.85
N GLU A 63 -0.61 9.20 2.60
CA GLU A 63 0.70 8.97 3.22
C GLU A 63 1.55 8.11 2.27
N LEU A 64 2.41 8.79 1.48
CA LEU A 64 3.25 8.15 0.46
C LEU A 64 4.65 7.92 1.01
N PHE A 65 4.95 6.69 1.42
CA PHE A 65 6.21 6.31 2.05
C PHE A 65 7.28 5.99 1.01
N LEU A 66 8.38 6.73 1.00
CA LEU A 66 9.46 6.60 0.04
C LEU A 66 10.68 5.92 0.66
N PRO A 67 11.44 5.13 -0.12
CA PRO A 67 12.69 4.54 0.37
C PRO A 67 13.81 5.57 0.56
N TRP A 68 13.78 6.69 -0.19
CA TRP A 68 14.70 7.83 -0.09
C TRP A 68 14.07 9.09 -0.68
N LYS A 69 14.65 10.25 -0.38
CA LYS A 69 14.20 11.54 -0.88
C LYS A 69 14.11 11.58 -2.40
N GLY A 70 12.97 12.05 -2.91
CA GLY A 70 12.75 12.25 -4.34
C GLY A 70 12.63 10.95 -5.16
N PHE A 71 12.38 9.80 -4.50
CA PHE A 71 12.08 8.56 -5.21
C PHE A 71 10.98 8.80 -6.25
N ARG A 72 11.26 8.47 -7.52
CA ARG A 72 10.37 8.70 -8.67
C ARG A 72 9.86 10.16 -8.80
N LYS A 73 10.63 11.14 -8.31
CA LYS A 73 10.27 12.56 -8.28
C LYS A 73 9.04 12.89 -7.41
N SER A 74 8.63 11.98 -6.53
CA SER A 74 7.56 12.23 -5.58
C SER A 74 7.95 13.35 -4.61
N PRO A 75 7.06 14.31 -4.32
CA PRO A 75 7.29 15.40 -3.37
C PRO A 75 7.07 14.98 -1.91
N SER A 76 6.68 13.73 -1.65
CA SER A 76 6.38 13.27 -0.30
C SER A 76 7.55 13.48 0.67
N ASN A 77 7.22 13.89 1.89
CA ASN A 77 8.17 14.05 2.99
C ASN A 77 8.30 12.79 3.88
N TYR A 78 7.52 11.73 3.61
CA TYR A 78 7.64 10.43 4.29
C TYR A 78 8.72 9.57 3.61
N TYR A 79 10.00 9.95 3.71
CA TYR A 79 11.11 9.10 3.26
C TYR A 79 11.99 8.71 4.45
N LEU A 80 12.63 7.55 4.37
CA LEU A 80 13.28 6.92 5.53
C LEU A 80 14.28 7.84 6.25
N ASP A 81 15.08 8.63 5.51
CA ASP A 81 16.06 9.53 6.13
C ASP A 81 15.43 10.75 6.82
N ASN A 82 14.15 11.05 6.57
CA ASN A 82 13.39 12.12 7.20
C ASN A 82 12.53 11.64 8.38
N MET A 83 12.38 10.34 8.52
CA MET A 83 11.67 9.72 9.65
C MET A 83 12.61 9.57 10.85
N SER A 84 12.06 9.41 12.05
CA SER A 84 12.90 9.23 13.23
C SER A 84 13.73 7.93 13.10
N LYS A 85 14.97 7.98 13.58
CA LYS A 85 15.87 6.81 13.54
C LYS A 85 15.29 5.62 14.32
N GLU A 86 14.57 5.91 15.42
CA GLU A 86 13.89 4.89 16.21
C GLU A 86 12.82 4.18 15.37
N MET A 87 11.95 4.94 14.69
CA MET A 87 10.90 4.35 13.87
C MET A 87 11.48 3.53 12.71
N VAL A 88 12.53 4.04 12.05
CA VAL A 88 13.20 3.28 10.97
C VAL A 88 13.87 2.02 11.51
N SER A 89 14.48 2.06 12.70
CA SER A 89 15.05 0.87 13.35
C SER A 89 13.96 -0.16 13.67
N GLN A 90 12.86 0.28 14.27
CA GLN A 90 11.72 -0.58 14.59
C GLN A 90 11.08 -1.18 13.33
N ALA A 91 10.93 -0.39 12.27
CA ALA A 91 10.43 -0.90 10.99
C ALA A 91 11.35 -1.97 10.38
N ARG A 92 12.67 -1.82 10.52
CA ARG A 92 13.63 -2.84 10.10
C ARG A 92 13.52 -4.12 10.93
N GLU A 93 13.35 -4.01 12.24
CA GLU A 93 13.14 -5.16 13.13
C GLU A 93 11.87 -5.91 12.75
N ILE A 94 10.75 -5.20 12.52
CA ILE A 94 9.50 -5.79 12.03
C ILE A 94 9.73 -6.46 10.67
N CYS A 95 10.44 -5.79 9.77
CA CYS A 95 10.76 -6.36 8.45
C CYS A 95 11.62 -7.62 8.54
N MET A 96 12.55 -7.70 9.51
CA MET A 96 13.41 -8.86 9.77
C MET A 96 12.73 -9.98 10.58
N HIS A 97 11.47 -9.80 10.99
CA HIS A 97 10.72 -10.86 11.66
C HIS A 97 10.76 -12.17 10.85
N PRO A 98 10.89 -13.36 11.49
CA PRO A 98 10.96 -14.65 10.78
C PRO A 98 9.86 -14.88 9.74
N ASP A 99 8.68 -14.38 10.01
CA ASP A 99 7.53 -14.51 9.10
C ASP A 99 7.48 -13.44 8.00
N VAL A 100 8.37 -12.44 7.98
CA VAL A 100 8.33 -11.34 7.01
C VAL A 100 9.48 -11.44 6.01
N THR A 101 10.65 -10.90 6.34
CA THR A 101 11.83 -10.91 5.47
C THR A 101 13.10 -11.08 6.31
N PRO A 102 13.33 -12.26 6.93
CA PRO A 102 14.44 -12.47 7.85
C PRO A 102 15.83 -12.29 7.23
N TRP A 103 15.91 -12.36 5.91
CA TRP A 103 17.16 -12.16 5.14
C TRP A 103 17.37 -10.71 4.68
N LEU A 104 16.63 -9.73 5.24
CA LEU A 104 16.71 -8.31 4.84
C LEU A 104 18.16 -7.79 4.86
N SER A 105 18.92 -8.14 5.89
CA SER A 105 20.33 -7.73 6.05
C SER A 105 21.26 -8.20 4.92
N ASN A 106 20.88 -9.27 4.21
CA ASN A 106 21.65 -9.82 3.09
C ASN A 106 21.35 -9.10 1.75
N MET A 107 20.35 -8.22 1.73
CA MET A 107 20.00 -7.48 0.54
C MET A 107 20.89 -6.26 0.35
N LYS A 108 20.97 -5.77 -0.89
CA LYS A 108 21.59 -4.48 -1.19
C LYS A 108 20.84 -3.32 -0.50
N PRO A 109 21.51 -2.24 -0.07
CA PRO A 109 20.88 -1.13 0.64
C PRO A 109 19.59 -0.56 0.00
N PRO A 110 19.50 -0.37 -1.34
CA PRO A 110 18.25 0.09 -1.94
C PRO A 110 17.08 -0.89 -1.77
N ALA A 111 17.35 -2.19 -1.83
CA ALA A 111 16.33 -3.21 -1.59
C ALA A 111 15.90 -3.21 -0.12
N GLN A 112 16.85 -3.12 0.82
CA GLN A 112 16.53 -2.99 2.24
C GLN A 112 15.62 -1.80 2.50
N ALA A 113 15.90 -0.62 1.91
CA ALA A 113 15.08 0.57 2.04
C ALA A 113 13.66 0.36 1.50
N LEU A 114 13.52 -0.28 0.32
CA LEU A 114 12.22 -0.60 -0.27
C LEU A 114 11.39 -1.55 0.61
N HIS A 115 12.01 -2.57 1.20
CA HIS A 115 11.31 -3.50 2.09
C HIS A 115 10.96 -2.84 3.44
N THR A 116 11.88 -2.06 4.02
CA THR A 116 11.63 -1.33 5.29
C THR A 116 10.45 -0.36 5.15
N ARG A 117 10.37 0.40 4.05
CA ARG A 117 9.28 1.35 3.86
C ARG A 117 7.90 0.66 3.70
N ASN A 118 7.86 -0.62 3.25
CA ASN A 118 6.61 -1.36 3.17
C ASN A 118 5.96 -1.60 4.55
N VAL A 119 6.74 -1.59 5.62
CA VAL A 119 6.22 -1.69 6.98
C VAL A 119 5.37 -0.45 7.31
N PHE A 120 5.87 0.74 6.97
CA PHE A 120 5.14 1.99 7.18
C PHE A 120 3.87 2.09 6.33
N GLN A 121 3.85 1.50 5.14
CA GLN A 121 2.63 1.45 4.32
C GLN A 121 1.48 0.72 5.01
N VAL A 122 1.78 -0.26 5.85
CA VAL A 122 0.76 -1.04 6.57
C VAL A 122 0.46 -0.44 7.95
N LEU A 123 1.49 0.01 8.68
CA LEU A 123 1.37 0.41 10.09
C LEU A 123 1.33 1.93 10.30
N GLY A 124 1.59 2.73 9.25
CA GLY A 124 1.68 4.17 9.37
C GLY A 124 3.02 4.68 9.92
N PRO A 125 3.18 6.02 10.02
CA PRO A 125 4.46 6.64 10.34
C PRO A 125 4.95 6.37 11.76
N GLU A 126 4.04 6.17 12.70
CA GLU A 126 4.34 5.94 14.12
C GLU A 126 4.39 4.44 14.49
N LEU A 127 4.15 3.54 13.52
CA LEU A 127 4.12 2.07 13.70
C LEU A 127 3.17 1.61 14.83
N LYS A 128 2.14 2.38 15.12
CA LYS A 128 1.15 2.07 16.17
C LYS A 128 0.11 1.09 15.62
N VAL A 129 -0.20 0.07 16.43
CA VAL A 129 -1.17 -0.97 16.03
C VAL A 129 -2.58 -0.39 15.85
N GLU A 130 -2.95 0.61 16.62
CA GLU A 130 -4.22 1.34 16.53
C GLU A 130 -4.38 2.14 15.24
N ASP A 131 -3.25 2.58 14.64
CA ASP A 131 -3.22 3.39 13.41
C ASP A 131 -2.94 2.54 12.16
N LYS A 132 -2.84 1.21 12.30
CA LYS A 132 -2.62 0.34 11.16
C LYS A 132 -3.73 0.46 10.11
N SER A 133 -3.42 0.18 8.86
CA SER A 133 -4.43 0.15 7.79
C SER A 133 -5.54 -0.86 8.09
N ASP A 134 -6.79 -0.51 7.79
CA ASP A 134 -7.95 -1.39 7.97
C ASP A 134 -7.85 -2.61 7.04
N PHE A 135 -7.26 -2.40 5.85
CA PHE A 135 -7.02 -3.46 4.87
C PHE A 135 -5.90 -3.07 3.90
N VAL A 136 -5.37 -4.08 3.23
CA VAL A 136 -4.44 -3.94 2.10
C VAL A 136 -5.16 -4.32 0.82
N VAL A 137 -4.99 -3.53 -0.24
CA VAL A 137 -5.32 -3.91 -1.61
C VAL A 137 -4.03 -4.01 -2.40
N CYS A 138 -3.81 -5.15 -3.04
CA CYS A 138 -2.58 -5.36 -3.81
C CYS A 138 -2.83 -6.13 -5.11
N TYR A 139 -1.78 -6.21 -5.92
CA TYR A 139 -1.68 -7.15 -7.02
C TYR A 139 -0.37 -7.92 -6.96
N THR A 140 -0.46 -9.23 -7.07
CA THR A 140 0.64 -10.12 -7.38
C THR A 140 0.18 -11.13 -8.45
N LYS A 141 1.12 -11.67 -9.21
CA LYS A 141 0.80 -12.53 -10.36
C LYS A 141 -0.05 -13.75 -9.98
N ASN A 142 0.23 -14.34 -8.81
CA ASN A 142 -0.43 -15.57 -8.34
C ASN A 142 -1.54 -15.28 -7.32
N GLY A 143 -1.80 -14.01 -6.98
CA GLY A 143 -2.90 -13.62 -6.09
C GLY A 143 -2.67 -13.93 -4.61
N GLU A 144 -1.42 -13.96 -4.13
CA GLU A 144 -1.10 -14.29 -2.73
C GLU A 144 -1.72 -13.30 -1.75
N THR A 145 -2.29 -13.83 -0.65
CA THR A 145 -2.95 -13.06 0.41
C THR A 145 -2.41 -13.41 1.80
N THR A 146 -1.73 -14.55 1.92
CA THR A 146 -1.14 -15.01 3.17
C THR A 146 0.37 -15.18 3.05
N LYS A 147 1.05 -15.25 4.21
CA LYS A 147 2.50 -15.44 4.25
C LYS A 147 2.92 -16.79 3.67
N GLU A 148 2.08 -17.81 3.87
CA GLU A 148 2.29 -19.16 3.38
C GLU A 148 2.23 -19.25 1.85
N GLU A 149 1.39 -18.44 1.23
CA GLU A 149 1.27 -18.36 -0.22
C GLU A 149 2.44 -17.59 -0.87
N CYS A 150 3.11 -16.70 -0.12
CA CYS A 150 4.19 -15.87 -0.64
C CYS A 150 5.44 -16.68 -0.98
N THR A 151 5.93 -16.52 -2.21
CA THR A 151 7.15 -17.12 -2.73
C THR A 151 8.16 -16.04 -3.15
N ASN A 152 9.30 -16.42 -3.69
CA ASN A 152 10.26 -15.48 -4.28
C ASN A 152 9.67 -14.69 -5.44
N ASP A 153 8.73 -15.29 -6.19
CA ASP A 153 8.06 -14.65 -7.34
C ASP A 153 7.03 -13.59 -6.92
N THR A 154 6.58 -13.60 -5.66
CA THR A 154 5.71 -12.55 -5.11
C THR A 154 6.43 -11.19 -5.06
N GLY A 155 7.77 -11.19 -5.04
CA GLY A 155 8.61 -10.00 -5.06
C GLY A 155 8.45 -9.11 -3.83
N GLY A 156 8.70 -7.80 -3.98
CA GLY A 156 8.66 -6.84 -2.86
C GLY A 156 7.30 -6.69 -2.20
N THR A 157 6.21 -7.00 -2.90
CA THR A 157 4.83 -6.97 -2.37
C THR A 157 4.63 -7.99 -1.24
N ALA A 158 5.39 -9.10 -1.25
CA ALA A 158 5.36 -10.10 -0.18
C ALA A 158 5.59 -9.51 1.21
N THR A 159 6.46 -8.50 1.34
CA THR A 159 6.71 -7.85 2.64
C THR A 159 5.46 -7.18 3.18
N ALA A 160 4.74 -6.42 2.35
CA ALA A 160 3.50 -5.76 2.77
C ALA A 160 2.41 -6.79 3.14
N ILE A 161 2.26 -7.88 2.35
CA ILE A 161 1.32 -8.97 2.66
C ILE A 161 1.66 -9.62 4.00
N LYS A 162 2.93 -9.96 4.22
CA LYS A 162 3.39 -10.63 5.45
C LYS A 162 3.27 -9.73 6.68
N VAL A 163 3.60 -8.44 6.57
CA VAL A 163 3.35 -7.45 7.64
C VAL A 163 1.86 -7.34 7.93
N ALA A 164 1.02 -7.25 6.91
CA ALA A 164 -0.43 -7.23 7.08
C ALA A 164 -0.94 -8.47 7.85
N ASN A 165 -0.45 -9.66 7.49
CA ASN A 165 -0.82 -10.90 8.20
C ASN A 165 -0.33 -10.90 9.66
N LEU A 166 0.92 -10.46 9.91
CA LEU A 166 1.50 -10.39 11.26
C LEU A 166 0.66 -9.51 12.20
N TYR A 167 0.08 -8.43 11.66
CA TYR A 167 -0.77 -7.49 12.40
C TYR A 167 -2.28 -7.69 12.19
N SER A 168 -2.69 -8.85 11.65
CA SER A 168 -4.11 -9.19 11.42
C SER A 168 -4.85 -8.15 10.56
N VAL A 169 -4.15 -7.58 9.57
CA VAL A 169 -4.75 -6.70 8.55
C VAL A 169 -5.18 -7.55 7.36
N ARG A 170 -6.43 -7.38 6.93
CA ARG A 170 -6.98 -8.15 5.80
C ARG A 170 -6.34 -7.75 4.48
N VAL A 171 -5.99 -8.74 3.65
CA VAL A 171 -5.41 -8.52 2.31
C VAL A 171 -6.42 -8.89 1.23
N TYR A 172 -6.65 -7.96 0.30
CA TYR A 172 -7.38 -8.17 -0.94
C TYR A 172 -6.39 -8.11 -2.11
N ASN A 173 -6.14 -9.23 -2.76
CA ASN A 173 -5.24 -9.30 -3.91
C ASN A 173 -6.06 -9.41 -5.19
N ILE A 174 -6.06 -8.36 -6.02
CA ILE A 174 -6.85 -8.34 -7.27
C ILE A 174 -6.26 -9.21 -8.40
N GLY A 175 -5.14 -9.90 -8.16
CA GLY A 175 -4.70 -11.04 -8.98
C GLY A 175 -5.61 -12.26 -8.82
N ARG A 176 -6.41 -12.33 -7.73
CA ARG A 176 -7.45 -13.35 -7.53
C ARG A 176 -8.76 -12.89 -8.15
N LYS A 177 -9.37 -13.78 -8.90
CA LYS A 177 -10.61 -13.46 -9.62
C LYS A 177 -11.75 -13.01 -8.69
N ASP A 178 -11.94 -13.67 -7.56
CA ASP A 178 -12.99 -13.35 -6.59
C ASP A 178 -12.82 -11.97 -5.95
N HIS A 179 -11.59 -11.58 -5.64
CA HIS A 179 -11.28 -10.24 -5.14
C HIS A 179 -11.44 -9.18 -6.24
N PHE A 180 -10.97 -9.48 -7.45
CA PHE A 180 -11.13 -8.60 -8.60
C PHE A 180 -12.61 -8.34 -8.90
N ASP A 181 -13.42 -9.39 -9.02
CA ASP A 181 -14.85 -9.27 -9.30
C ASP A 181 -15.60 -8.46 -8.22
N ARG A 182 -15.21 -8.65 -6.95
CA ARG A 182 -15.78 -7.89 -5.83
C ARG A 182 -15.47 -6.40 -5.92
N ILE A 183 -14.21 -6.05 -6.22
CA ILE A 183 -13.79 -4.65 -6.36
C ILE A 183 -14.41 -4.04 -7.62
N MET A 184 -14.42 -4.74 -8.74
CA MET A 184 -15.11 -4.29 -9.95
C MET A 184 -16.59 -4.00 -9.72
N LYS A 185 -17.29 -4.88 -9.00
CA LYS A 185 -18.70 -4.65 -8.62
C LYS A 185 -18.87 -3.41 -7.73
N MET A 186 -17.88 -3.06 -6.92
CA MET A 186 -17.91 -1.87 -6.09
C MET A 186 -17.72 -0.61 -6.93
N VAL A 187 -16.63 -0.52 -7.69
CA VAL A 187 -16.28 0.67 -8.47
C VAL A 187 -17.27 0.93 -9.62
N SER A 188 -17.83 -0.13 -10.25
CA SER A 188 -18.80 0.01 -11.34
C SER A 188 -20.17 0.57 -10.92
N LYS A 189 -20.44 0.63 -9.63
CA LYS A 189 -21.67 1.28 -9.10
C LYS A 189 -21.58 2.79 -9.10
N ASN A 190 -20.38 3.36 -9.18
CA ASN A 190 -20.20 4.80 -9.25
C ASN A 190 -20.72 5.31 -10.59
N PRO A 191 -21.64 6.31 -10.60
CA PRO A 191 -22.17 6.90 -11.84
C PRO A 191 -21.09 7.49 -12.76
N ARG A 192 -19.92 7.84 -12.20
CA ARG A 192 -18.77 8.37 -12.96
C ARG A 192 -17.88 7.27 -13.54
N PHE A 193 -18.13 5.99 -13.25
CA PHE A 193 -17.23 4.87 -13.59
C PHE A 193 -16.69 4.94 -15.03
N TYR A 194 -17.57 5.13 -16.02
CA TYR A 194 -17.15 5.16 -17.44
C TYR A 194 -16.30 6.41 -17.78
N ASN A 195 -16.63 7.56 -17.19
CA ASN A 195 -15.87 8.79 -17.41
C ASN A 195 -14.50 8.70 -16.75
N ASP A 196 -14.45 8.25 -15.49
CA ASP A 196 -13.24 8.08 -14.73
C ASP A 196 -12.32 7.03 -15.36
N ALA A 197 -12.87 5.89 -15.82
CA ALA A 197 -12.09 4.87 -16.52
C ALA A 197 -11.49 5.39 -17.83
N ARG A 198 -12.24 6.21 -18.58
CA ARG A 198 -11.73 6.84 -19.80
C ARG A 198 -10.60 7.82 -19.50
N GLU A 199 -10.77 8.67 -18.47
CA GLU A 199 -9.75 9.63 -18.05
C GLU A 199 -8.44 8.95 -17.60
N ILE A 200 -8.54 7.82 -16.89
CA ILE A 200 -7.38 7.07 -16.42
C ILE A 200 -6.63 6.37 -17.58
N MET A 201 -7.35 5.96 -18.63
CA MET A 201 -6.75 5.23 -19.76
C MET A 201 -6.09 6.13 -20.80
N TRP A 202 -6.40 7.42 -20.85
CA TRP A 202 -5.88 8.42 -21.80
C TRP A 202 -5.00 9.47 -21.13
#